data_729209699b671fdf4a1a89d99c5d351c
#
_entry.id   729209699b671fdf4a1a89d99c5d351c
#
_cell.length_a   1.000
_cell.length_b   1.000
_cell.length_c   1.000
_cell.angle_alpha   90.00
_cell.angle_beta   90.00
_cell.angle_gamma   90.00
#
_symmetry.space_group_name_H-M   'P 1'
#
loop_
_entity.id
_entity.type
_entity.pdbx_description
1 polymer ?
#
loop_
_entity_poly.entity_id
_entity_poly.type
_entity_poly.pdbx_seq_one_letter_code
_entity_poly.pdbx_strand_id
1 'polypeptide(L)'
;MTKNNYKKPFVIAEIGCNHKGDIEIAKELIKVAKIFCNADAVKFQKRNNKELLTEQQYNQPHPNPANAYGETYGLHREYLEFDINQHAELKAYCEEMGIIYSTSVWDLTSAKEISSLHPLFIKIPSACNNNVEMLIWLCQNYKGEIHVSTGMTTKSEI
;
A
#
# COMPACT_ATOMS: atom_id res chain seq x y z
N MET A 1 43.99 -2.26 -1.68
CA MET A 1 42.80 -1.40 -1.93
C MET A 1 41.59 -2.29 -2.02
N THR A 2 40.80 -2.37 -0.97
CA THR A 2 39.51 -3.13 -0.94
C THR A 2 38.57 -2.46 -1.90
N LYS A 3 38.17 -3.14 -2.99
CA LYS A 3 37.09 -2.67 -3.86
C LYS A 3 35.84 -2.52 -3.00
N ASN A 4 35.40 -1.28 -2.82
CA ASN A 4 34.19 -0.95 -2.10
C ASN A 4 33.01 -1.50 -2.94
N ASN A 5 32.48 -2.66 -2.60
CA ASN A 5 31.34 -3.29 -3.27
C ASN A 5 30.01 -2.61 -2.87
N TYR A 6 30.00 -1.26 -2.87
CA TYR A 6 28.79 -0.50 -2.60
C TYR A 6 27.75 -0.80 -3.70
N LYS A 7 26.65 -1.39 -3.32
CA LYS A 7 25.46 -1.49 -4.16
C LYS A 7 24.52 -0.34 -3.78
N LYS A 8 24.09 0.44 -4.77
CA LYS A 8 23.05 1.46 -4.56
C LYS A 8 21.83 0.78 -3.93
N PRO A 9 21.28 1.30 -2.81
CA PRO A 9 20.07 0.76 -2.22
C PRO A 9 18.88 0.94 -3.18
N PHE A 10 17.96 0.00 -3.15
CA PHE A 10 16.65 0.14 -3.81
C PHE A 10 15.77 1.04 -2.94
N VAL A 11 15.32 2.16 -3.48
CA VAL A 11 14.59 3.20 -2.76
C VAL A 11 13.11 3.14 -3.11
N ILE A 12 12.27 2.91 -2.10
CA ILE A 12 10.81 2.90 -2.23
C ILE A 12 10.24 4.16 -1.58
N ALA A 13 9.62 5.02 -2.36
CA ALA A 13 8.90 6.17 -1.83
C ALA A 13 7.52 5.72 -1.30
N GLU A 14 7.29 5.89 0.00
CA GLU A 14 6.02 5.56 0.65
C GLU A 14 5.02 6.71 0.43
N ILE A 15 4.12 6.58 -0.53
CA ILE A 15 3.04 7.55 -0.77
C ILE A 15 1.91 7.34 0.25
N GLY A 16 1.59 6.07 0.54
CA GLY A 16 0.55 5.72 1.51
C GLY A 16 -0.81 6.30 1.12
N CYS A 17 -1.40 7.10 2.00
CA CYS A 17 -2.65 7.84 1.76
C CYS A 17 -2.43 9.37 1.70
N ASN A 18 -1.20 9.85 1.48
CA ASN A 18 -0.89 11.28 1.42
C ASN A 18 -1.54 11.99 0.22
N HIS A 19 -2.06 11.23 -0.74
CA HIS A 19 -2.86 11.71 -1.86
C HIS A 19 -4.25 12.23 -1.47
N LYS A 20 -4.70 12.02 -0.23
CA LYS A 20 -5.97 12.53 0.32
C LYS A 20 -7.22 12.15 -0.51
N GLY A 21 -7.23 10.97 -1.14
CA GLY A 21 -8.31 10.51 -2.00
C GLY A 21 -8.35 11.14 -3.40
N ASP A 22 -7.36 11.95 -3.76
CA ASP A 22 -7.27 12.64 -5.04
C ASP A 22 -6.24 11.96 -5.96
N ILE A 23 -6.68 11.51 -7.14
CA ILE A 23 -5.86 10.79 -8.11
C ILE A 23 -4.78 11.68 -8.73
N GLU A 24 -5.07 12.97 -8.92
CA GLU A 24 -4.10 13.91 -9.50
C GLU A 24 -2.99 14.24 -8.50
N ILE A 25 -3.33 14.38 -7.22
CA ILE A 25 -2.31 14.49 -6.16
C ILE A 25 -1.44 13.22 -6.12
N ALA A 26 -2.04 12.04 -6.27
CA ALA A 26 -1.29 10.78 -6.31
C ALA A 26 -0.29 10.75 -7.48
N LYS A 27 -0.69 11.18 -8.67
CA LYS A 27 0.18 11.29 -9.85
C LYS A 27 1.31 12.30 -9.64
N GLU A 28 1.04 13.46 -9.04
CA GLU A 28 2.07 14.43 -8.70
C GLU A 28 3.09 13.86 -7.70
N LEU A 29 2.65 13.09 -6.70
CA LEU A 29 3.54 12.41 -5.76
C LEU A 29 4.43 11.37 -6.46
N ILE A 30 3.90 10.61 -7.43
CA ILE A 30 4.69 9.69 -8.29
C ILE A 30 5.76 10.48 -9.04
N LYS A 31 5.38 11.57 -9.69
CA LYS A 31 6.29 12.43 -10.47
C LYS A 31 7.40 13.00 -9.59
N VAL A 32 7.07 13.52 -8.41
CA VAL A 32 8.06 14.02 -7.44
C VAL A 32 9.01 12.91 -7.01
N ALA A 33 8.50 11.73 -6.65
CA ALA A 33 9.30 10.58 -6.26
C ALA A 33 10.28 10.18 -7.36
N LYS A 34 9.85 10.18 -8.62
CA LYS A 34 10.69 9.83 -9.76
C LYS A 34 11.72 10.92 -10.07
N ILE A 35 11.27 12.15 -10.31
CA ILE A 35 12.09 13.22 -10.91
C ILE A 35 13.03 13.85 -9.88
N PHE A 36 12.52 14.14 -8.68
CA PHE A 36 13.29 14.88 -7.67
C PHE A 36 13.96 13.96 -6.65
N CYS A 37 13.32 12.83 -6.30
CA CYS A 37 13.88 11.91 -5.31
C CYS A 37 14.64 10.74 -5.93
N ASN A 38 14.56 10.54 -7.26
CA ASN A 38 15.18 9.42 -7.96
C ASN A 38 14.89 8.06 -7.30
N ALA A 39 13.64 7.89 -6.82
CA ALA A 39 13.17 6.66 -6.22
C ALA A 39 13.03 5.58 -7.30
N ASP A 40 13.26 4.33 -6.90
CA ASP A 40 13.15 3.16 -7.78
C ASP A 40 11.69 2.67 -7.85
N ALA A 41 10.93 2.83 -6.76
CA ALA A 41 9.53 2.45 -6.67
C ALA A 41 8.71 3.46 -5.85
N VAL A 42 7.41 3.45 -6.07
CA VAL A 42 6.40 4.08 -5.19
C VAL A 42 5.51 3.02 -4.58
N LYS A 43 5.03 3.26 -3.36
CA LYS A 43 4.16 2.33 -2.66
C LYS A 43 2.94 3.03 -2.07
N PHE A 44 1.76 2.56 -2.47
CA PHE A 44 0.45 2.98 -1.98
C PHE A 44 -0.07 2.05 -0.86
N GLN A 45 -1.33 2.19 -0.53
CA GLN A 45 -2.07 1.28 0.34
C GLN A 45 -3.41 0.94 -0.29
N LYS A 46 -3.87 -0.29 -0.06
CA LYS A 46 -5.20 -0.76 -0.44
C LYS A 46 -5.82 -1.50 0.72
N ARG A 47 -7.03 -1.08 1.11
CA ARG A 47 -7.78 -1.62 2.24
C ARG A 47 -9.25 -1.74 1.88
N ASN A 48 -9.88 -2.82 2.30
CA ASN A 48 -11.32 -2.94 2.40
C ASN A 48 -11.74 -2.62 3.85
N ASN A 49 -12.17 -1.40 4.10
CA ASN A 49 -12.46 -0.94 5.46
C ASN A 49 -13.60 -1.72 6.12
N LYS A 50 -14.50 -2.32 5.34
CA LYS A 50 -15.58 -3.18 5.86
C LYS A 50 -15.10 -4.57 6.32
N GLU A 51 -13.98 -5.05 5.78
CA GLU A 51 -13.31 -6.26 6.29
C GLU A 51 -12.45 -5.96 7.53
N LEU A 52 -11.87 -4.76 7.59
CA LEU A 52 -10.87 -4.42 8.62
C LEU A 52 -11.47 -3.83 9.89
N LEU A 53 -12.63 -3.18 9.79
CA LEU A 53 -13.25 -2.49 10.92
C LEU A 53 -14.49 -3.26 11.38
N THR A 54 -14.66 -3.39 12.69
CA THR A 54 -15.95 -3.77 13.24
C THR A 54 -16.98 -2.68 12.97
N GLU A 55 -18.27 -3.02 12.99
CA GLU A 55 -19.34 -2.04 12.82
C GLU A 55 -19.23 -0.88 13.82
N GLN A 56 -18.85 -1.17 15.06
CA GLN A 56 -18.62 -0.15 16.09
C GLN A 56 -17.47 0.79 15.72
N GLN A 57 -16.33 0.24 15.27
CA GLN A 57 -15.18 1.04 14.85
C GLN A 57 -15.49 1.87 13.60
N TYR A 58 -16.26 1.31 12.66
CA TYR A 58 -16.64 2.01 11.44
C TYR A 58 -17.52 3.22 11.74
N ASN A 59 -18.49 3.08 12.65
CA ASN A 59 -19.48 4.11 12.96
C ASN A 59 -19.05 5.11 14.05
N GLN A 60 -17.91 4.90 14.71
CA GLN A 60 -17.42 5.87 15.69
C GLN A 60 -16.91 7.15 15.02
N PRO A 61 -17.00 8.32 15.69
CA PRO A 61 -16.44 9.56 15.18
C PRO A 61 -14.92 9.45 15.04
N HIS A 62 -14.36 10.20 14.07
CA HIS A 62 -12.91 10.26 13.91
C HIS A 62 -12.27 10.88 15.16
N PRO A 63 -11.16 10.30 15.72
CA PRO A 63 -10.52 10.80 16.94
C PRO A 63 -10.05 12.24 16.89
N ASN A 64 -9.78 12.75 15.67
CA ASN A 64 -9.45 14.15 15.42
C ASN A 64 -10.36 14.72 14.34
N PRO A 65 -11.48 15.36 14.68
CA PRO A 65 -12.45 15.89 13.73
C PRO A 65 -11.87 16.91 12.73
N ALA A 66 -10.83 17.65 13.11
CA ALA A 66 -10.19 18.63 12.25
C ALA A 66 -9.48 17.99 11.02
N ASN A 67 -9.15 16.71 11.11
CA ASN A 67 -8.51 15.94 10.04
C ASN A 67 -9.44 14.90 9.41
N ALA A 68 -10.73 14.93 9.73
CA ALA A 68 -11.70 13.97 9.23
C ALA A 68 -12.16 14.33 7.80
N TYR A 69 -12.22 13.31 6.94
CA TYR A 69 -12.79 13.38 5.59
C TYR A 69 -14.21 12.77 5.53
N GLY A 70 -14.84 12.53 6.69
CA GLY A 70 -16.18 11.97 6.80
C GLY A 70 -16.69 12.04 8.23
N GLU A 71 -18.00 11.88 8.43
CA GLU A 71 -18.65 11.96 9.74
C GLU A 71 -18.23 10.81 10.69
N THR A 72 -17.92 9.64 10.12
CA THR A 72 -17.46 8.49 10.89
C THR A 72 -16.02 8.12 10.51
N TYR A 73 -15.37 7.35 11.36
CA TYR A 73 -14.03 6.82 11.08
C TYR A 73 -14.00 5.95 9.82
N GLY A 74 -15.03 5.15 9.61
CA GLY A 74 -15.17 4.34 8.40
C GLY A 74 -15.26 5.18 7.13
N LEU A 75 -16.13 6.20 7.12
CA LEU A 75 -16.27 7.11 5.97
C LEU A 75 -14.99 7.90 5.71
N HIS A 76 -14.31 8.37 6.77
CA HIS A 76 -12.98 8.98 6.64
C HIS A 76 -11.98 8.04 5.95
N ARG A 77 -11.98 6.77 6.33
CA ARG A 77 -11.09 5.77 5.74
C ARG A 77 -11.45 5.47 4.30
N GLU A 78 -12.74 5.35 3.97
CA GLU A 78 -13.22 5.11 2.59
C GLU A 78 -12.88 6.28 1.66
N TYR A 79 -12.97 7.51 2.11
CA TYR A 79 -12.56 8.69 1.34
C TYR A 79 -11.09 8.63 0.89
N LEU A 80 -10.23 8.03 1.69
CA LEU A 80 -8.79 7.91 1.44
C LEU A 80 -8.42 6.68 0.60
N GLU A 81 -9.36 5.78 0.30
CA GLU A 81 -9.07 4.57 -0.47
C GLU A 81 -9.33 4.80 -1.96
N PHE A 82 -8.42 4.26 -2.76
CA PHE A 82 -8.64 4.13 -4.20
C PHE A 82 -9.28 2.77 -4.52
N ASP A 83 -10.15 2.74 -5.51
CA ASP A 83 -10.68 1.51 -6.08
C ASP A 83 -9.63 0.84 -7.00
N ILE A 84 -9.96 -0.36 -7.49
CA ILE A 84 -9.03 -1.13 -8.33
C ILE A 84 -8.74 -0.46 -9.67
N ASN A 85 -9.70 0.30 -10.23
CA ASN A 85 -9.50 1.02 -11.50
C ASN A 85 -8.53 2.19 -11.31
N GLN A 86 -8.66 2.92 -10.21
CA GLN A 86 -7.73 3.99 -9.85
C GLN A 86 -6.31 3.43 -9.59
N HIS A 87 -6.19 2.27 -8.93
CA HIS A 87 -4.90 1.60 -8.78
C HIS A 87 -4.31 1.14 -10.12
N ALA A 88 -5.15 0.67 -11.06
CA ALA A 88 -4.71 0.34 -12.41
C ALA A 88 -4.21 1.59 -13.18
N GLU A 89 -4.91 2.72 -13.05
CA GLU A 89 -4.51 4.00 -13.62
C GLU A 89 -3.17 4.48 -13.05
N LEU A 90 -2.98 4.41 -11.73
CA LEU A 90 -1.72 4.77 -11.09
C LEU A 90 -0.57 3.86 -11.52
N LYS A 91 -0.84 2.56 -11.69
CA LYS A 91 0.17 1.62 -12.21
C LYS A 91 0.58 1.98 -13.63
N ALA A 92 -0.38 2.25 -14.52
CA ALA A 92 -0.09 2.69 -15.89
C ALA A 92 0.72 3.99 -15.91
N TYR A 93 0.37 4.96 -15.08
CA TYR A 93 1.12 6.20 -14.94
C TYR A 93 2.54 5.98 -14.42
N CYS A 94 2.74 5.05 -13.47
CA CYS A 94 4.07 4.67 -13.03
C CYS A 94 4.92 4.06 -14.16
N GLU A 95 4.31 3.24 -15.03
CA GLU A 95 4.96 2.65 -16.20
C GLU A 95 5.41 3.74 -17.20
N GLU A 96 4.56 4.71 -17.48
CA GLU A 96 4.89 5.87 -18.32
C GLU A 96 6.06 6.68 -17.74
N MET A 97 6.06 6.89 -16.43
CA MET A 97 7.12 7.59 -15.71
C MET A 97 8.41 6.79 -15.53
N GLY A 98 8.38 5.48 -15.83
CA GLY A 98 9.53 4.58 -15.63
C GLY A 98 9.89 4.40 -14.16
N ILE A 99 8.90 4.29 -13.28
CA ILE A 99 9.03 3.98 -11.85
C ILE A 99 8.17 2.76 -11.51
N ILE A 100 8.64 1.92 -10.58
CA ILE A 100 7.92 0.71 -10.20
C ILE A 100 6.74 1.07 -9.30
N TYR A 101 5.55 0.56 -9.65
CA TYR A 101 4.36 0.62 -8.80
C TYR A 101 4.34 -0.53 -7.81
N SER A 102 3.95 -0.25 -6.57
CA SER A 102 3.65 -1.25 -5.56
C SER A 102 2.58 -0.74 -4.59
N THR A 103 2.04 -1.65 -3.77
CA THR A 103 1.07 -1.28 -2.75
C THR A 103 1.13 -2.21 -1.54
N SER A 104 0.74 -1.69 -0.38
CA SER A 104 0.49 -2.52 0.82
C SER A 104 -0.95 -2.99 0.80
N VAL A 105 -1.18 -4.29 0.99
CA VAL A 105 -2.51 -4.90 1.10
C VAL A 105 -2.77 -5.27 2.56
N TRP A 106 -3.99 -4.99 3.04
CA TRP A 106 -4.32 -5.12 4.46
C TRP A 106 -5.32 -6.26 4.74
N ASP A 107 -5.98 -6.74 3.69
CA ASP A 107 -7.05 -7.75 3.74
C ASP A 107 -7.02 -8.62 2.49
N LEU A 108 -7.80 -9.71 2.52
CA LEU A 108 -7.82 -10.69 1.45
C LEU A 108 -8.42 -10.13 0.15
N THR A 109 -9.45 -9.30 0.23
CA THR A 109 -10.05 -8.66 -0.94
C THR A 109 -9.04 -7.74 -1.62
N SER A 110 -8.37 -6.87 -0.86
CA SER A 110 -7.31 -6.00 -1.36
C SER A 110 -6.14 -6.78 -1.97
N ALA A 111 -5.76 -7.92 -1.36
CA ALA A 111 -4.71 -8.78 -1.89
C ALA A 111 -5.11 -9.38 -3.26
N LYS A 112 -6.35 -9.83 -3.42
CA LYS A 112 -6.88 -10.36 -4.69
C LYS A 112 -6.92 -9.29 -5.77
N GLU A 113 -7.48 -8.12 -5.46
CA GLU A 113 -7.58 -6.99 -6.38
C GLU A 113 -6.20 -6.54 -6.87
N ILE A 114 -5.27 -6.27 -5.96
CA ILE A 114 -3.93 -5.80 -6.34
C ILE A 114 -3.12 -6.88 -7.08
N SER A 115 -3.27 -8.16 -6.71
CA SER A 115 -2.61 -9.24 -7.43
C SER A 115 -3.04 -9.32 -8.90
N SER A 116 -4.28 -8.94 -9.22
CA SER A 116 -4.77 -8.90 -10.60
C SER A 116 -4.08 -7.87 -11.48
N LEU A 117 -3.46 -6.86 -10.90
CA LEU A 117 -2.64 -5.85 -11.59
C LEU A 117 -1.20 -6.31 -11.83
N HIS A 118 -0.79 -7.44 -11.27
CA HIS A 118 0.55 -8.00 -11.41
C HIS A 118 1.69 -7.00 -11.09
N PRO A 119 1.68 -6.29 -9.94
CA PRO A 119 2.82 -5.46 -9.55
C PRO A 119 4.07 -6.32 -9.36
N LEU A 120 5.26 -5.72 -9.37
CA LEU A 120 6.51 -6.44 -9.15
C LEU A 120 6.58 -7.03 -7.74
N PHE A 121 6.10 -6.30 -6.75
CA PHE A 121 6.01 -6.75 -5.36
C PHE A 121 4.78 -6.19 -4.66
N ILE A 122 4.32 -6.92 -3.66
CA ILE A 122 3.24 -6.54 -2.73
C ILE A 122 3.80 -6.53 -1.32
N LYS A 123 3.39 -5.56 -0.50
CA LYS A 123 3.80 -5.49 0.91
C LYS A 123 2.65 -5.81 1.85
N ILE A 124 2.93 -6.64 2.86
CA ILE A 124 2.02 -6.94 3.96
C ILE A 124 2.47 -6.13 5.18
N PRO A 125 1.62 -5.22 5.71
CA PRO A 125 1.98 -4.41 6.87
C PRO A 125 1.99 -5.24 8.16
N SER A 126 2.71 -4.76 9.18
CA SER A 126 2.84 -5.45 10.47
C SER A 126 1.50 -5.75 11.13
N ALA A 127 0.51 -4.88 10.96
CA ALA A 127 -0.82 -5.08 11.53
C ALA A 127 -1.59 -6.27 10.95
N CYS A 128 -1.14 -6.81 9.80
CA CYS A 128 -1.81 -7.89 9.07
C CYS A 128 -0.87 -9.08 8.80
N ASN A 129 0.31 -9.12 9.39
CA ASN A 129 1.27 -10.19 9.16
C ASN A 129 0.85 -11.55 9.74
N ASN A 130 -0.16 -11.56 10.58
CA ASN A 130 -0.80 -12.75 11.14
C ASN A 130 -2.11 -13.15 10.42
N ASN A 131 -2.47 -12.46 9.34
CA ASN A 131 -3.61 -12.87 8.50
C ASN A 131 -3.19 -14.06 7.62
N VAL A 132 -3.25 -15.26 8.22
CA VAL A 132 -2.77 -16.51 7.59
C VAL A 132 -3.53 -16.82 6.31
N GLU A 133 -4.83 -16.53 6.24
CA GLU A 133 -5.64 -16.75 5.05
C GLU A 133 -5.12 -15.92 3.87
N MET A 134 -4.91 -14.63 4.07
CA MET A 134 -4.36 -13.73 3.05
C MET A 134 -2.94 -14.17 2.62
N LEU A 135 -2.09 -14.56 3.59
CA LEU A 135 -0.73 -15.04 3.31
C LEU A 135 -0.73 -16.30 2.45
N ILE A 136 -1.53 -17.30 2.81
CA ILE A 136 -1.66 -18.55 2.05
C ILE A 136 -2.15 -18.24 0.63
N TRP A 137 -3.20 -17.42 0.52
CA TRP A 137 -3.75 -17.06 -0.78
C TRP A 137 -2.71 -16.39 -1.67
N LEU A 138 -1.95 -15.41 -1.14
CA LEU A 138 -0.89 -14.72 -1.89
C LEU A 138 0.22 -15.69 -2.32
N CYS A 139 0.68 -16.57 -1.44
CA CYS A 139 1.71 -17.56 -1.78
C CYS A 139 1.27 -18.52 -2.91
N GLN A 140 -0.02 -18.82 -2.99
CA GLN A 140 -0.56 -19.75 -4.00
C GLN A 140 -0.86 -19.07 -5.34
N ASN A 141 -1.27 -17.79 -5.34
CA ASN A 141 -1.89 -17.13 -6.49
C ASN A 141 -1.07 -15.95 -7.05
N TYR A 142 -0.21 -15.33 -6.25
CA TYR A 142 0.60 -14.20 -6.68
C TYR A 142 2.02 -14.67 -7.08
N LYS A 143 2.54 -14.14 -8.18
CA LYS A 143 3.84 -14.56 -8.75
C LYS A 143 4.99 -13.59 -8.49
N GLY A 144 4.69 -12.36 -8.03
CA GLY A 144 5.69 -11.35 -7.67
C GLY A 144 6.28 -11.58 -6.26
N GLU A 145 7.11 -10.66 -5.83
CA GLU A 145 7.71 -10.71 -4.50
C GLU A 145 6.69 -10.30 -3.42
N ILE A 146 6.74 -10.96 -2.26
CA ILE A 146 5.92 -10.63 -1.10
C ILE A 146 6.83 -10.12 0.01
N HIS A 147 6.70 -8.83 0.35
CA HIS A 147 7.43 -8.20 1.45
C HIS A 147 6.57 -8.23 2.71
N VAL A 148 6.97 -8.95 3.74
CA VAL A 148 6.25 -9.04 5.01
C VAL A 148 6.96 -8.23 6.08
N SER A 149 6.26 -7.25 6.69
CA SER A 149 6.75 -6.55 7.87
C SER A 149 6.51 -7.37 9.12
N THR A 150 7.54 -7.53 9.95
CA THR A 150 7.51 -8.29 11.21
C THR A 150 7.46 -7.40 12.45
N GLY A 151 7.15 -6.12 12.31
CA GLY A 151 6.90 -5.22 13.44
C GLY A 151 5.72 -5.69 14.29
N MET A 152 5.76 -5.45 15.60
CA MET A 152 4.77 -5.91 16.59
C MET A 152 4.64 -7.45 16.69
N THR A 153 5.63 -8.18 16.21
CA THR A 153 5.67 -9.64 16.17
C THR A 153 6.86 -10.14 16.97
N THR A 154 6.66 -11.16 17.76
CA THR A 154 7.74 -11.82 18.50
C THR A 154 8.51 -12.77 17.60
N LYS A 155 9.74 -13.13 18.01
CA LYS A 155 10.57 -14.08 17.24
C LYS A 155 9.92 -15.46 17.10
N SER A 156 9.05 -15.84 18.03
CA SER A 156 8.34 -17.12 17.99
C SER A 156 7.12 -17.13 17.07
N GLU A 157 6.68 -15.95 16.61
CA GLU A 157 5.56 -15.80 15.69
C GLU A 157 6.00 -15.66 14.22
N ILE A 158 7.31 -15.53 13.98
CA ILE A 158 7.94 -15.48 12.67
C ILE A 158 8.38 -16.88 12.23
#